data_4802a1bd092456e6ec152127bb56f3c4
#
_entry.id   4802a1bd092456e6ec152127bb56f3c4
#
_cell.length_a   1.000
_cell.length_b   1.000
_cell.length_c   1.000
_cell.angle_alpha   90.00
_cell.angle_beta   90.00
_cell.angle_gamma   90.00
#
_symmetry.space_group_name_H-M   'P 1'
#
loop_
_entity.id
_entity.type
_entity.pdbx_description
1 polymer ?
#
loop_
_entity_poly.entity_id
_entity_poly.type
_entity_poly.pdbx_seq_one_letter_code
_entity_poly.pdbx_strand_id
1 'polypeptide(L)'
;LTIVWGAFVAGLDAGLIYNTFPMMGKSVIPVEMWAHSPAWINLFENHAAVQFFHRALAMFTGLIVILYAARAYRHTTHPVFIYLFLWVFLQIGLGIATLVSQVWLPVAVFHQFGAVILLTLMIAGLQLPRRSR
;
A
#
# COMPACT_ATOMS: atom_id res chain seq x y z
N LEU A 1 -7.23 -5.85 1.42
CA LEU A 1 -7.78 -4.62 2.02
C LEU A 1 -7.10 -3.38 1.44
N THR A 2 -5.75 -3.29 1.42
CA THR A 2 -4.99 -2.13 0.91
C THR A 2 -5.33 -1.77 -0.55
N ILE A 3 -5.49 -2.77 -1.44
CA ILE A 3 -5.88 -2.56 -2.84
C ILE A 3 -7.27 -1.93 -2.93
N VAL A 4 -8.22 -2.40 -2.11
CA VAL A 4 -9.58 -1.84 -2.07
C VAL A 4 -9.55 -0.38 -1.63
N TRP A 5 -8.75 -0.06 -0.60
CA TRP A 5 -8.60 1.34 -0.16
C TRP A 5 -7.89 2.20 -1.22
N GLY A 6 -6.96 1.62 -1.98
CA GLY A 6 -6.34 2.28 -3.13
C GLY A 6 -7.35 2.64 -4.24
N ALA A 7 -8.36 1.79 -4.45
CA ALA A 7 -9.45 2.09 -5.37
C ALA A 7 -10.32 3.27 -4.89
N PHE A 8 -10.58 3.40 -3.58
CA PHE A 8 -11.23 4.59 -3.03
C PHE A 8 -10.38 5.86 -3.22
N VAL A 9 -9.05 5.77 -3.01
CA VAL A 9 -8.14 6.91 -3.28
C VAL A 9 -8.23 7.35 -4.73
N ALA A 10 -8.26 6.41 -5.67
CA ALA A 10 -8.36 6.71 -7.10
C ALA A 10 -9.75 7.25 -7.48
N GLY A 11 -10.82 6.64 -6.96
CA GLY A 11 -12.20 7.02 -7.28
C GLY A 11 -12.62 8.39 -6.73
N LEU A 12 -11.97 8.84 -5.66
CA LEU A 12 -12.22 10.14 -5.04
C LEU A 12 -11.18 11.20 -5.43
N ASP A 13 -10.25 10.92 -6.31
CA ASP A 13 -9.08 11.79 -6.56
C ASP A 13 -8.31 12.20 -5.28
N ALA A 14 -8.44 11.40 -4.22
CA ALA A 14 -7.87 11.68 -2.91
C ALA A 14 -6.33 11.70 -2.94
N GLY A 15 -5.70 11.15 -3.97
CA GLY A 15 -4.26 11.23 -4.20
C GLY A 15 -3.73 12.64 -4.44
N LEU A 16 -4.60 13.60 -4.81
CA LEU A 16 -4.22 14.99 -5.12
C LEU A 16 -4.22 15.93 -3.91
N ILE A 17 -4.84 15.55 -2.78
CA ILE A 17 -4.98 16.42 -1.60
C ILE A 17 -3.65 16.70 -0.91
N TYR A 18 -2.85 15.63 -0.65
CA TYR A 18 -1.56 15.75 0.02
C TYR A 18 -0.48 15.05 -0.81
N ASN A 19 0.37 15.84 -1.47
CA ASN A 19 1.45 15.33 -2.34
C ASN A 19 2.81 15.36 -1.65
N THR A 20 2.83 15.24 -0.32
CA THR A 20 4.03 15.19 0.52
C THR A 20 4.15 13.84 1.24
N PHE A 21 5.40 13.41 1.52
CA PHE A 21 5.70 12.19 2.24
C PHE A 21 6.92 12.41 3.14
N PRO A 22 6.94 11.87 4.38
CA PRO A 22 5.91 11.06 5.05
C PRO A 22 4.72 11.85 5.60
N MET A 23 4.85 13.16 5.72
CA MET A 23 3.84 14.06 6.24
C MET A 23 2.66 14.22 5.27
N MET A 24 1.48 14.55 5.80
CA MET A 24 0.31 15.00 5.06
C MET A 24 0.15 16.51 5.34
N GLY A 25 0.76 17.33 4.48
CA GLY A 25 0.94 18.75 4.75
C GLY A 25 1.93 18.97 5.91
N LYS A 26 1.47 19.61 6.99
CA LYS A 26 2.31 19.91 8.16
C LYS A 26 2.25 18.85 9.28
N SER A 27 1.39 17.85 9.17
CA SER A 27 1.16 16.81 10.19
C SER A 27 1.19 15.40 9.62
N VAL A 28 1.33 14.39 10.47
CA VAL A 28 1.21 12.99 10.08
C VAL A 28 -0.26 12.61 9.90
N ILE A 29 -1.13 13.12 10.78
CA ILE A 29 -2.58 12.89 10.74
C ILE A 29 -3.23 14.19 10.27
N PRO A 30 -4.00 14.18 9.16
CA PRO A 30 -4.66 15.38 8.67
C PRO A 30 -5.72 15.90 9.64
N VAL A 31 -5.77 17.21 9.82
CA VAL A 31 -6.67 17.86 10.79
C VAL A 31 -8.14 17.64 10.41
N GLU A 32 -8.44 17.63 9.11
CA GLU A 32 -9.78 17.46 8.55
C GLU A 32 -10.22 15.99 8.40
N MET A 33 -9.47 15.05 8.96
CA MET A 33 -9.73 13.62 8.84
C MET A 33 -11.12 13.20 9.33
N TRP A 34 -11.72 14.00 10.24
CA TRP A 34 -13.04 13.75 10.84
C TRP A 34 -14.02 14.90 10.61
N ALA A 35 -13.96 15.56 9.44
CA ALA A 35 -14.76 16.73 9.13
C ALA A 35 -16.26 16.42 8.85
N HIS A 36 -16.59 15.19 8.45
CA HIS A 36 -17.96 14.80 8.11
C HIS A 36 -18.70 14.14 9.29
N SER A 37 -20.01 14.35 9.33
CA SER A 37 -20.93 13.71 10.28
C SER A 37 -21.99 12.89 9.51
N PRO A 38 -22.31 11.64 9.94
CA PRO A 38 -21.72 10.90 11.07
C PRO A 38 -20.28 10.44 10.79
N ALA A 39 -19.50 10.19 11.85
CA ALA A 39 -18.06 9.97 11.76
C ALA A 39 -17.62 8.85 10.79
N TRP A 40 -18.41 7.80 10.64
CA TRP A 40 -18.10 6.67 9.74
C TRP A 40 -18.03 7.05 8.25
N ILE A 41 -18.74 8.12 7.83
CA ILE A 41 -18.72 8.63 6.43
C ILE A 41 -17.31 9.04 6.04
N ASN A 42 -16.50 9.56 6.99
CA ASN A 42 -15.12 9.96 6.70
C ASN A 42 -14.26 8.82 6.16
N LEU A 43 -14.55 7.58 6.51
CA LEU A 43 -13.79 6.43 6.03
C LEU A 43 -13.93 6.23 4.50
N PHE A 44 -15.01 6.70 3.89
CA PHE A 44 -15.33 6.41 2.49
C PHE A 44 -15.46 7.65 1.61
N GLU A 45 -15.78 8.83 2.18
CA GLU A 45 -16.09 10.04 1.42
C GLU A 45 -15.13 11.21 1.72
N ASN A 46 -14.42 11.18 2.86
CA ASN A 46 -13.45 12.20 3.20
C ASN A 46 -12.10 11.89 2.55
N HIS A 47 -11.70 12.68 1.58
CA HIS A 47 -10.46 12.51 0.81
C HIS A 47 -9.21 12.44 1.70
N ALA A 48 -9.12 13.26 2.75
CA ALA A 48 -8.00 13.27 3.68
C ALA A 48 -7.93 11.96 4.49
N ALA A 49 -9.07 11.49 5.00
CA ALA A 49 -9.17 10.25 5.74
C ALA A 49 -8.87 9.04 4.84
N VAL A 50 -9.46 8.99 3.65
CA VAL A 50 -9.25 7.89 2.69
C VAL A 50 -7.78 7.79 2.29
N GLN A 51 -7.13 8.92 2.00
CA GLN A 51 -5.70 8.93 1.69
C GLN A 51 -4.85 8.49 2.88
N PHE A 52 -5.15 8.98 4.10
CA PHE A 52 -4.46 8.58 5.32
C PHE A 52 -4.57 7.08 5.59
N PHE A 53 -5.78 6.53 5.55
CA PHE A 53 -5.99 5.10 5.78
C PHE A 53 -5.31 4.24 4.73
N HIS A 54 -5.30 4.66 3.46
CA HIS A 54 -4.54 3.95 2.43
C HIS A 54 -3.05 3.89 2.75
N ARG A 55 -2.45 5.03 3.13
CA ARG A 55 -1.02 5.07 3.51
C ARG A 55 -0.73 4.19 4.73
N ALA A 56 -1.55 4.28 5.77
CA ALA A 56 -1.40 3.48 6.98
C ALA A 56 -1.50 1.97 6.69
N LEU A 57 -2.52 1.57 5.93
CA LEU A 57 -2.70 0.18 5.48
C LEU A 57 -1.54 -0.29 4.60
N ALA A 58 -1.03 0.55 3.69
CA ALA A 58 0.08 0.21 2.81
C ALA A 58 1.36 -0.04 3.61
N MET A 59 1.69 0.82 4.57
CA MET A 59 2.85 0.65 5.45
C MET A 59 2.73 -0.60 6.32
N PHE A 60 1.55 -0.82 6.91
CA PHE A 60 1.28 -2.00 7.73
C PHE A 60 1.37 -3.30 6.91
N THR A 61 0.72 -3.34 5.74
CA THR A 61 0.79 -4.48 4.82
C THR A 61 2.22 -4.72 4.35
N GLY A 62 2.96 -3.66 4.01
CA GLY A 62 4.35 -3.75 3.62
C GLY A 62 5.21 -4.40 4.70
N LEU A 63 5.06 -3.98 5.96
CA LEU A 63 5.76 -4.58 7.10
C LEU A 63 5.43 -6.07 7.24
N ILE A 64 4.16 -6.45 7.17
CA ILE A 64 3.74 -7.87 7.25
C ILE A 64 4.38 -8.69 6.12
N VAL A 65 4.36 -8.18 4.88
CA VAL A 65 4.93 -8.87 3.72
C VAL A 65 6.44 -9.03 3.87
N ILE A 66 7.16 -8.00 4.33
CA ILE A 66 8.61 -8.05 4.60
C ILE A 66 8.93 -9.14 5.63
N LEU A 67 8.23 -9.12 6.78
CA LEU A 67 8.45 -10.10 7.85
C LEU A 67 8.12 -11.52 7.40
N TYR A 68 7.04 -11.69 6.65
CA TYR A 68 6.65 -12.97 6.08
C TYR A 68 7.70 -13.49 5.10
N ALA A 69 8.12 -12.68 4.12
CA ALA A 69 9.10 -13.06 3.12
C ALA A 69 10.45 -13.43 3.76
N ALA A 70 10.94 -12.61 4.70
CA ALA A 70 12.19 -12.86 5.40
C ALA A 70 12.14 -14.16 6.23
N ARG A 71 11.02 -14.39 6.94
CA ARG A 71 10.86 -15.62 7.73
C ARG A 71 10.73 -16.85 6.83
N ALA A 72 9.90 -16.79 5.79
CA ALA A 72 9.66 -17.90 4.89
C ALA A 72 10.94 -18.31 4.13
N TYR A 73 11.72 -17.32 3.68
CA TYR A 73 13.00 -17.58 3.00
C TYR A 73 13.98 -18.38 3.87
N ARG A 74 14.03 -18.13 5.17
CA ARG A 74 14.88 -18.89 6.11
C ARG A 74 14.52 -20.37 6.18
N HIS A 75 13.28 -20.73 5.87
CA HIS A 75 12.79 -22.11 5.95
C HIS A 75 12.80 -22.86 4.62
N THR A 76 12.60 -22.16 3.49
CA THR A 76 12.46 -22.83 2.19
C THR A 76 13.54 -22.46 1.18
N THR A 77 14.24 -21.32 1.36
CA THR A 77 15.19 -20.73 0.41
C THR A 77 14.63 -20.57 -1.03
N HIS A 78 13.31 -20.59 -1.18
CA HIS A 78 12.67 -20.49 -2.49
C HIS A 78 12.74 -19.06 -3.03
N PRO A 79 13.10 -18.83 -4.31
CA PRO A 79 13.37 -17.50 -4.86
C PRO A 79 12.15 -16.57 -4.86
N VAL A 80 10.92 -17.09 -4.81
CA VAL A 80 9.70 -16.28 -4.72
C VAL A 80 9.73 -15.33 -3.52
N PHE A 81 10.34 -15.71 -2.40
CA PHE A 81 10.44 -14.87 -1.21
C PHE A 81 11.44 -13.73 -1.36
N ILE A 82 12.48 -13.91 -2.20
CA ILE A 82 13.39 -12.82 -2.58
C ILE A 82 12.63 -11.82 -3.46
N TYR A 83 11.90 -12.31 -4.48
CA TYR A 83 11.10 -11.44 -5.34
C TYR A 83 10.02 -10.70 -4.56
N LEU A 84 9.34 -11.37 -3.62
CA LEU A 84 8.34 -10.76 -2.75
C LEU A 84 8.95 -9.66 -1.88
N PHE A 85 10.13 -9.93 -1.30
CA PHE A 85 10.87 -8.95 -0.48
C PHE A 85 11.28 -7.72 -1.29
N LEU A 86 11.87 -7.91 -2.46
CA LEU A 86 12.30 -6.79 -3.32
C LEU A 86 11.09 -6.02 -3.88
N TRP A 87 10.05 -6.74 -4.27
CA TRP A 87 8.87 -6.13 -4.88
C TRP A 87 8.09 -5.25 -3.92
N VAL A 88 8.04 -5.58 -2.63
CA VAL A 88 7.34 -4.74 -1.65
C VAL A 88 8.02 -3.37 -1.50
N PHE A 89 9.34 -3.30 -1.55
CA PHE A 89 10.06 -2.02 -1.53
C PHE A 89 9.80 -1.22 -2.81
N LEU A 90 9.84 -1.88 -3.96
CA LEU A 90 9.47 -1.25 -5.24
C LEU A 90 8.04 -0.70 -5.19
N GLN A 91 7.09 -1.48 -4.68
CA GLN A 91 5.69 -1.10 -4.55
C GLN A 91 5.49 0.12 -3.65
N ILE A 92 6.17 0.18 -2.50
CA ILE A 92 6.15 1.35 -1.62
C ILE A 92 6.75 2.55 -2.34
N GLY A 93 7.89 2.39 -3.01
CA GLY A 93 8.54 3.45 -3.78
C GLY A 93 7.64 3.99 -4.91
N LEU A 94 6.95 3.11 -5.64
CA LEU A 94 5.98 3.52 -6.67
C LEU A 94 4.80 4.28 -6.07
N GLY A 95 4.31 3.88 -4.89
CA GLY A 95 3.24 4.60 -4.18
C GLY A 95 3.67 6.01 -3.77
N ILE A 96 4.87 6.15 -3.21
CA ILE A 96 5.45 7.45 -2.86
C ILE A 96 5.66 8.31 -4.12
N ALA A 97 6.20 7.72 -5.19
CA ALA A 97 6.41 8.42 -6.45
C ALA A 97 5.09 8.89 -7.09
N THR A 98 4.05 8.05 -7.07
CA THR A 98 2.69 8.42 -7.52
C THR A 98 2.19 9.65 -6.78
N LEU A 99 2.38 9.66 -5.47
CA LEU A 99 1.92 10.73 -4.61
C LEU A 99 2.66 12.04 -4.88
N VAL A 100 4.00 12.01 -4.85
CA VAL A 100 4.87 13.19 -5.00
C VAL A 100 4.80 13.76 -6.42
N SER A 101 4.54 12.93 -7.42
CA SER A 101 4.32 13.36 -8.81
C SER A 101 2.92 13.91 -9.08
N GLN A 102 2.09 14.15 -8.05
CA GLN A 102 0.70 14.59 -8.19
C GLN A 102 -0.13 13.64 -9.07
N VAL A 103 0.01 12.34 -8.78
CA VAL A 103 -0.70 11.27 -9.48
C VAL A 103 -0.41 11.25 -10.99
N TRP A 104 0.87 11.48 -11.39
CA TRP A 104 1.27 11.34 -12.79
C TRP A 104 0.88 9.96 -13.32
N LEU A 105 0.00 9.96 -14.33
CA LEU A 105 -0.72 8.76 -14.78
C LEU A 105 0.17 7.53 -15.04
N PRO A 106 1.33 7.63 -15.74
CA PRO A 106 2.17 6.46 -15.94
C PRO A 106 2.63 5.80 -14.64
N VAL A 107 3.08 6.60 -13.65
CA VAL A 107 3.55 6.08 -12.36
C VAL A 107 2.38 5.48 -11.56
N ALA A 108 1.21 6.12 -11.59
CA ALA A 108 0.00 5.61 -10.95
C ALA A 108 -0.42 4.24 -11.53
N VAL A 109 -0.35 4.07 -12.85
CA VAL A 109 -0.63 2.80 -13.53
C VAL A 109 0.38 1.73 -13.12
N PHE A 110 1.68 2.05 -13.08
CA PHE A 110 2.70 1.11 -12.62
C PHE A 110 2.51 0.73 -11.16
N HIS A 111 2.10 1.66 -10.30
CA HIS A 111 1.80 1.37 -8.90
C HIS A 111 0.61 0.40 -8.77
N GLN A 112 -0.47 0.61 -9.52
CA GLN A 112 -1.63 -0.30 -9.51
C GLN A 112 -1.27 -1.68 -10.03
N PHE A 113 -0.52 -1.75 -11.15
CA PHE A 113 -0.06 -3.02 -11.73
C PHE A 113 0.87 -3.77 -10.76
N GLY A 114 1.76 -3.02 -10.12
CA GLY A 114 2.68 -3.54 -9.11
C GLY A 114 1.97 -4.17 -7.92
N ALA A 115 0.82 -3.62 -7.51
CA ALA A 115 0.01 -4.20 -6.43
C ALA A 115 -0.58 -5.57 -6.81
N VAL A 116 -0.96 -5.77 -8.08
CA VAL A 116 -1.42 -7.06 -8.59
C VAL A 116 -0.29 -8.08 -8.62
N ILE A 117 0.90 -7.67 -9.06
CA ILE A 117 2.10 -8.53 -9.05
C ILE A 117 2.46 -8.92 -7.62
N LEU A 118 2.46 -7.97 -6.67
CA LEU A 118 2.73 -8.25 -5.27
C LEU A 118 1.73 -9.26 -4.67
N LEU A 119 0.45 -9.10 -4.99
CA LEU A 119 -0.59 -10.06 -4.58
C LEU A 119 -0.35 -11.45 -5.18
N THR A 120 0.00 -11.53 -6.47
CA THR A 120 0.29 -12.79 -7.15
C THR A 120 1.50 -13.50 -6.52
N LEU A 121 2.58 -12.77 -6.26
CA LEU A 121 3.76 -13.31 -5.57
C LEU A 121 3.42 -13.81 -4.16
N MET A 122 2.56 -13.08 -3.44
CA MET A 122 2.11 -13.47 -2.10
C MET A 122 1.31 -14.76 -2.15
N ILE A 123 0.37 -14.91 -3.09
CA ILE A 123 -0.43 -16.14 -3.27
C ILE A 123 0.49 -17.31 -3.65
N ALA A 124 1.41 -17.11 -4.59
CA ALA A 124 2.38 -18.14 -4.97
C ALA A 124 3.23 -18.59 -3.77
N GLY A 125 3.70 -17.64 -2.95
CA GLY A 125 4.46 -17.96 -1.73
C GLY A 125 3.66 -18.75 -0.69
N LEU A 126 2.34 -18.48 -0.56
CA LEU A 126 1.47 -19.19 0.36
C LEU A 126 1.18 -20.64 -0.06
N GLN A 127 1.23 -20.92 -1.37
CA GLN A 127 0.99 -22.27 -1.93
C GLN A 127 2.20 -23.19 -1.86
N LEU A 128 3.38 -22.68 -1.52
CA LEU A 128 4.58 -23.51 -1.41
C LEU A 128 4.47 -24.46 -0.22
N PRO A 129 4.83 -25.75 -0.39
CA PRO A 129 4.78 -26.72 0.68
C PRO A 129 5.75 -26.31 1.78
N ARG A 130 5.25 -26.29 3.01
CA ARG A 130 6.11 -26.16 4.19
C ARG A 130 6.93 -27.45 4.30
N ARG A 131 8.25 -27.34 4.27
CA ARG A 131 9.10 -28.51 4.61
C ARG A 131 8.69 -29.00 6.01
N SER A 132 8.11 -30.20 6.08
CA SER A 132 7.97 -30.91 7.36
C SER A 132 9.37 -31.13 7.92
N ARG A 133 9.56 -30.75 9.16
CA ARG A 133 10.77 -31.07 9.93
C ARG A 133 10.77 -32.55 10.24
#